data_6ffbade114f4e15927716344f0ea9cfc
#
_entry.id   6ffbade114f4e15927716344f0ea9cfc
#
_cell.length_a   1.000
_cell.length_b   1.000
_cell.length_c   1.000
_cell.angle_alpha   90.00
_cell.angle_beta   90.00
_cell.angle_gamma   90.00
#
_symmetry.space_group_name_H-M   'P 1'
#
loop_
_entity.id
_entity.type
_entity.pdbx_description
1 polymer ?
#
loop_
_entity_poly.entity_id
_entity_poly.type
_entity_poly.pdbx_seq_one_letter_code
_entity_poly.pdbx_strand_id
1 'polypeptide(L)'
;SLCTGMRINEITALRWSDIDYVNNVIHVTKTISWKAGGGVMETTPKSKTSKRDIPMNDTIKQVLQKQKEKIAMVHGEIFARKLDSNVFIGANGTRAIASATVGYSIDNVLKRLRQQGIIIERFTHHAFRDTFATRYIEEGGNMQTLKNILGHSSLAMTADLYSHVLPDTKQQEMKQIENAFTGVAVL
;
A
#
# COMPACT_ATOMS: atom_id res chain seq x y z
N SER A 1 2.58 -2.22 -0.34
CA SER A 1 1.26 -2.21 -1.00
C SER A 1 0.23 -2.99 -0.20
N LEU A 2 0.50 -4.27 0.12
CA LEU A 2 -0.46 -5.15 0.82
C LEU A 2 -0.95 -4.60 2.18
N CYS A 3 -0.12 -3.87 2.91
CA CYS A 3 -0.48 -3.33 4.24
C CYS A 3 -0.87 -1.84 4.22
N THR A 4 -0.69 -1.14 3.11
CA THR A 4 -0.87 0.32 3.02
C THR A 4 -1.76 0.76 1.89
N GLY A 5 -2.11 -0.11 0.97
CA GLY A 5 -2.80 0.24 -0.27
C GLY A 5 -2.03 1.19 -1.21
N MET A 6 -0.77 1.54 -0.92
CA MET A 6 0.02 2.44 -1.77
C MET A 6 0.30 1.86 -3.15
N ARG A 7 0.35 2.73 -4.16
CA ARG A 7 0.81 2.37 -5.51
C ARG A 7 2.31 2.08 -5.49
N ILE A 8 2.77 1.17 -6.35
CA ILE A 8 4.19 0.79 -6.37
C ILE A 8 5.12 1.99 -6.58
N ASN A 9 4.76 2.93 -7.44
CA ASN A 9 5.57 4.12 -7.70
C ASN A 9 5.58 5.12 -6.53
N GLU A 10 4.59 5.11 -5.65
CA GLU A 10 4.58 5.83 -4.39
C GLU A 10 5.51 5.15 -3.37
N ILE A 11 5.44 3.81 -3.28
CA ILE A 11 6.32 3.01 -2.41
C ILE A 11 7.78 3.19 -2.81
N THR A 12 8.09 3.12 -4.09
CA THR A 12 9.47 3.27 -4.57
C THR A 12 10.00 4.70 -4.43
N ALA A 13 9.10 5.69 -4.35
CA ALA A 13 9.45 7.09 -4.08
C ALA A 13 9.67 7.40 -2.58
N LEU A 14 9.20 6.53 -1.69
CA LEU A 14 9.15 6.77 -0.25
C LEU A 14 10.55 6.97 0.33
N ARG A 15 10.73 8.02 1.12
CA ARG A 15 11.95 8.33 1.88
C ARG A 15 11.71 8.14 3.37
N TRP A 16 12.78 7.98 4.13
CA TRP A 16 12.67 7.89 5.59
C TRP A 16 12.12 9.18 6.21
N SER A 17 12.33 10.34 5.58
CA SER A 17 11.71 11.61 5.98
C SER A 17 10.19 11.69 5.79
N ASP A 18 9.61 10.77 5.02
CA ASP A 18 8.16 10.69 4.84
C ASP A 18 7.48 9.84 5.93
N ILE A 19 8.27 9.23 6.84
CA ILE A 19 7.77 8.36 7.92
C ILE A 19 7.75 9.14 9.22
N ASP A 20 6.58 9.49 9.69
CA ASP A 20 6.37 10.14 10.98
C ASP A 20 6.05 9.08 12.04
N TYR A 21 7.05 8.71 12.82
CA TYR A 21 6.90 7.75 13.92
C TYR A 21 6.22 8.36 15.15
N VAL A 22 6.19 9.69 15.29
CA VAL A 22 5.53 10.37 16.42
C VAL A 22 4.02 10.31 16.24
N ASN A 23 3.54 10.68 15.05
CA ASN A 23 2.12 10.68 14.73
C ASN A 23 1.66 9.33 14.13
N ASN A 24 2.56 8.37 13.93
CA ASN A 24 2.28 7.06 13.31
C ASN A 24 1.68 7.17 11.91
N VAL A 25 2.29 7.99 11.05
CA VAL A 25 1.77 8.30 9.70
C VAL A 25 2.86 8.17 8.64
N ILE A 26 2.48 7.71 7.45
CA ILE A 26 3.28 7.80 6.22
C ILE A 26 2.71 8.92 5.36
N HIS A 27 3.52 9.92 5.04
CA HIS A 27 3.16 11.03 4.15
C HIS A 27 3.40 10.64 2.69
N VAL A 28 2.34 10.40 1.93
CA VAL A 28 2.43 10.13 0.50
C VAL A 28 2.36 11.44 -0.26
N THR A 29 3.51 11.99 -0.64
CA THR A 29 3.63 13.33 -1.24
C THR A 29 4.20 13.31 -2.66
N LYS A 30 4.77 12.17 -3.08
CA LYS A 30 5.51 12.05 -4.35
C LYS A 30 5.34 10.68 -4.97
N THR A 31 5.68 10.60 -6.24
CA THR A 31 5.73 9.36 -7.01
C THR A 31 6.95 9.39 -7.94
N ILE A 32 7.44 8.22 -8.32
CA ILE A 32 8.55 8.10 -9.26
C ILE A 32 8.02 7.59 -10.60
N SER A 33 8.48 8.21 -11.67
CA SER A 33 8.36 7.65 -13.01
C SER A 33 9.75 7.43 -13.63
N TRP A 34 9.87 6.39 -14.44
CA TRP A 34 11.12 6.04 -15.13
C TRP A 34 11.03 6.50 -16.58
N LYS A 35 12.03 7.23 -17.03
CA LYS A 35 12.14 7.63 -18.43
C LYS A 35 12.80 6.52 -19.26
N ALA A 36 12.42 6.43 -20.53
CA ALA A 36 13.18 5.65 -21.50
C ALA A 36 14.64 6.14 -21.49
N GLY A 37 15.59 5.21 -21.33
CA GLY A 37 17.02 5.54 -21.15
C GLY A 37 17.51 5.55 -19.70
N GLY A 38 16.67 5.15 -18.72
CA GLY A 38 17.10 4.86 -17.33
C GLY A 38 17.12 6.04 -16.37
N GLY A 39 16.52 7.19 -16.73
CA GLY A 39 16.38 8.33 -15.85
C GLY A 39 15.22 8.18 -14.86
N VAL A 40 15.44 8.55 -13.60
CA VAL A 40 14.38 8.68 -12.57
C VAL A 40 13.86 10.09 -12.60
N MET A 41 12.54 10.22 -12.67
CA MET A 41 11.86 11.50 -12.50
C MET A 41 10.93 11.41 -11.29
N GLU A 42 11.27 12.11 -10.23
CA GLU A 42 10.37 12.34 -9.11
C GLU A 42 9.33 13.40 -9.52
N THR A 43 8.08 13.09 -9.38
CA THR A 43 6.98 14.00 -9.70
C THR A 43 6.04 14.10 -8.51
N THR A 44 5.50 15.29 -8.31
CA THR A 44 4.35 15.44 -7.42
C THR A 44 3.14 14.77 -8.06
N PRO A 45 2.31 14.08 -7.29
CA PRO A 45 1.09 13.48 -7.80
C PRO A 45 0.21 14.52 -8.51
N LYS A 46 -0.36 14.15 -9.65
CA LYS A 46 -1.13 15.04 -10.54
C LYS A 46 -2.41 15.61 -9.90
N SER A 47 -2.94 15.00 -8.84
CA SER A 47 -4.16 15.44 -8.16
C SER A 47 -3.92 15.76 -6.68
N LYS A 48 -4.68 16.71 -6.13
CA LYS A 48 -4.67 17.01 -4.68
C LYS A 48 -5.00 15.78 -3.82
N THR A 49 -5.87 14.89 -4.31
CA THR A 49 -6.28 13.64 -3.62
C THR A 49 -5.18 12.59 -3.55
N SER A 50 -4.13 12.73 -4.35
CA SER A 50 -3.00 11.80 -4.33
C SER A 50 -2.01 12.11 -3.20
N LYS A 51 -1.98 13.34 -2.69
CA LYS A 51 -1.27 13.67 -1.44
C LYS A 51 -2.17 13.26 -0.29
N ARG A 52 -1.67 12.38 0.56
CA ARG A 52 -2.45 11.83 1.66
C ARG A 52 -1.55 11.27 2.74
N ASP A 53 -2.14 11.11 3.90
CA ASP A 53 -1.52 10.47 5.04
C ASP A 53 -2.10 9.06 5.21
N ILE A 54 -1.22 8.10 5.45
CA ILE A 54 -1.60 6.70 5.70
C ILE A 54 -1.21 6.36 7.12
N PRO A 55 -2.18 6.07 8.02
CA PRO A 55 -1.89 5.63 9.37
C PRO A 55 -1.06 4.33 9.38
N MET A 56 -0.07 4.27 10.26
CA MET A 56 0.75 3.08 10.45
C MET A 56 0.21 2.24 11.59
N ASN A 57 -0.06 0.97 11.30
CA ASN A 57 -0.24 -0.07 12.31
C ASN A 57 1.11 -0.74 12.66
N ASP A 58 1.10 -1.63 13.65
CA ASP A 58 2.32 -2.29 14.10
C ASP A 58 2.96 -3.16 13.04
N THR A 59 2.19 -3.78 12.15
CA THR A 59 2.71 -4.55 11.02
C THR A 59 3.54 -3.67 10.08
N ILE A 60 3.06 -2.47 9.77
CA ILE A 60 3.80 -1.51 8.92
C ILE A 60 5.09 -1.09 9.61
N LYS A 61 5.04 -0.77 10.91
CA LYS A 61 6.22 -0.38 11.70
C LYS A 61 7.28 -1.48 11.70
N GLN A 62 6.86 -2.73 11.92
CA GLN A 62 7.77 -3.89 11.88
C GLN A 62 8.42 -4.07 10.51
N VAL A 63 7.67 -3.91 9.41
CA VAL A 63 8.22 -3.99 8.04
C VAL A 63 9.25 -2.89 7.81
N LEU A 64 8.96 -1.66 8.22
CA LEU A 64 9.88 -0.53 8.09
C LEU A 64 11.14 -0.74 8.93
N GLN A 65 11.00 -1.23 10.16
CA GLN A 65 12.13 -1.54 11.04
C GLN A 65 13.04 -2.61 10.42
N LYS A 66 12.48 -3.73 9.96
CA LYS A 66 13.23 -4.79 9.25
C LYS A 66 13.94 -4.26 8.00
N GLN A 67 13.30 -3.35 7.27
CA GLN A 67 13.91 -2.73 6.10
C GLN A 67 15.10 -1.84 6.49
N LYS A 68 14.99 -1.08 7.58
CA LYS A 68 16.07 -0.25 8.10
C LYS A 68 17.28 -1.09 8.55
N GLU A 69 17.03 -2.17 9.27
CA GLU A 69 18.06 -3.14 9.69
C GLU A 69 18.77 -3.77 8.48
N LYS A 70 18.01 -4.16 7.44
CA LYS A 70 18.57 -4.67 6.20
C LYS A 70 19.47 -3.66 5.50
N ILE A 71 19.05 -2.39 5.46
CA ILE A 71 19.86 -1.31 4.88
C ILE A 71 21.15 -1.11 5.72
N ALA A 72 21.04 -1.10 7.03
CA ALA A 72 22.18 -0.99 7.94
C ALA A 72 23.19 -2.13 7.73
N MET A 73 22.71 -3.36 7.59
CA MET A 73 23.52 -4.54 7.34
C MET A 73 24.28 -4.48 6.00
N VAL A 74 23.62 -3.99 4.92
CA VAL A 74 24.17 -3.99 3.56
C VAL A 74 24.99 -2.74 3.26
N HIS A 75 24.58 -1.57 3.76
CA HIS A 75 25.15 -0.27 3.39
C HIS A 75 25.73 0.51 4.59
N GLY A 76 25.66 -0.06 5.80
CA GLY A 76 26.17 0.52 7.05
C GLY A 76 25.17 1.42 7.77
N GLU A 77 25.38 1.58 9.07
CA GLU A 77 24.51 2.34 9.98
C GLU A 77 24.37 3.82 9.60
N ILE A 78 25.47 4.45 9.14
CA ILE A 78 25.44 5.85 8.73
C ILE A 78 24.48 6.07 7.57
N PHE A 79 24.46 5.14 6.61
CA PHE A 79 23.55 5.22 5.48
C PHE A 79 22.09 4.98 5.91
N ALA A 80 21.84 4.03 6.79
CA ALA A 80 20.50 3.72 7.30
C ALA A 80 19.86 4.88 8.08
N ARG A 81 20.67 5.82 8.60
CA ARG A 81 20.21 7.00 9.34
C ARG A 81 19.90 8.22 8.45
N LYS A 82 20.20 8.16 7.15
CA LYS A 82 19.93 9.29 6.22
C LYS A 82 18.43 9.41 5.96
N LEU A 83 17.79 10.44 6.51
CA LEU A 83 16.36 10.71 6.34
C LEU A 83 15.95 10.95 4.88
N ASP A 84 16.83 11.55 4.07
CA ASP A 84 16.57 11.80 2.65
C ASP A 84 16.80 10.60 1.73
N SER A 85 17.27 9.46 2.27
CA SER A 85 17.42 8.25 1.47
C SER A 85 16.07 7.55 1.27
N ASN A 86 15.92 6.87 0.13
CA ASN A 86 14.74 6.06 -0.13
C ASN A 86 14.65 4.88 0.85
N VAL A 87 13.43 4.54 1.25
CA VAL A 87 13.14 3.35 2.09
C VAL A 87 13.46 2.07 1.33
N PHE A 88 13.18 2.05 0.02
CA PHE A 88 13.46 0.91 -0.85
C PHE A 88 14.48 1.33 -1.90
N ILE A 89 15.70 0.80 -1.77
CA ILE A 89 16.84 1.12 -2.64
C ILE A 89 17.21 -0.07 -3.51
N GLY A 90 17.70 0.21 -4.71
CA GLY A 90 18.26 -0.80 -5.62
C GLY A 90 19.58 -1.38 -5.11
N ALA A 91 20.06 -2.42 -5.76
CA ALA A 91 21.28 -3.14 -5.36
C ALA A 91 22.54 -2.27 -5.29
N ASN A 92 22.58 -1.17 -6.05
CA ASN A 92 23.69 -0.20 -6.02
C ASN A 92 23.65 0.77 -4.82
N GLY A 93 22.63 0.67 -3.94
CA GLY A 93 22.51 1.47 -2.72
C GLY A 93 22.21 2.95 -2.89
N THR A 94 22.16 3.48 -4.10
CA THR A 94 22.12 4.94 -4.34
C THR A 94 20.81 5.46 -4.92
N ARG A 95 19.97 4.59 -5.46
CA ARG A 95 18.73 4.98 -6.14
C ARG A 95 17.55 4.16 -5.65
N ALA A 96 16.36 4.75 -5.74
CA ALA A 96 15.10 4.05 -5.53
C ALA A 96 15.03 2.79 -6.42
N ILE A 97 14.40 1.74 -5.88
CA ILE A 97 14.15 0.52 -6.66
C ILE A 97 13.17 0.82 -7.81
N ALA A 98 13.42 0.30 -8.99
CA ALA A 98 12.50 0.43 -10.10
C ALA A 98 11.26 -0.45 -9.89
N SER A 99 10.07 0.03 -10.26
CA SER A 99 8.84 -0.77 -10.22
C SER A 99 8.93 -2.05 -11.05
N ALA A 100 9.66 -2.03 -12.17
CA ALA A 100 9.96 -3.21 -12.97
C ALA A 100 10.72 -4.29 -12.16
N THR A 101 11.66 -3.89 -11.29
CA THR A 101 12.40 -4.82 -10.42
C THR A 101 11.46 -5.60 -9.48
N VAL A 102 10.39 -4.96 -9.02
CA VAL A 102 9.36 -5.62 -8.21
C VAL A 102 8.63 -6.68 -9.04
N GLY A 103 8.28 -6.37 -10.30
CA GLY A 103 7.69 -7.34 -11.22
C GLY A 103 8.60 -8.56 -11.43
N TYR A 104 9.88 -8.35 -11.72
CA TYR A 104 10.85 -9.45 -11.84
C TYR A 104 10.96 -10.28 -10.55
N SER A 105 10.89 -9.63 -9.39
CA SER A 105 10.92 -10.34 -8.10
C SER A 105 9.69 -11.23 -7.92
N ILE A 106 8.50 -10.76 -8.30
CA ILE A 106 7.27 -11.55 -8.30
C ILE A 106 7.42 -12.75 -9.24
N ASP A 107 7.83 -12.52 -10.50
CA ASP A 107 8.02 -13.59 -11.49
C ASP A 107 9.02 -14.65 -10.99
N ASN A 108 10.11 -14.25 -10.33
CA ASN A 108 11.08 -15.17 -9.74
C ASN A 108 10.51 -16.00 -8.59
N VAL A 109 9.68 -15.40 -7.72
CA VAL A 109 8.99 -16.11 -6.64
C VAL A 109 8.01 -17.12 -7.22
N LEU A 110 7.19 -16.73 -8.20
CA LEU A 110 6.24 -17.63 -8.88
C LEU A 110 6.93 -18.80 -9.57
N LYS A 111 8.10 -18.54 -10.19
CA LYS A 111 8.92 -19.60 -10.80
C LYS A 111 9.40 -20.61 -9.76
N ARG A 112 9.90 -20.15 -8.61
CA ARG A 112 10.34 -21.03 -7.51
C ARG A 112 9.19 -21.86 -6.94
N LEU A 113 8.02 -21.25 -6.71
CA LEU A 113 6.82 -21.95 -6.23
C LEU A 113 6.38 -23.04 -7.22
N ARG A 114 6.40 -22.74 -8.53
CA ARG A 114 6.07 -23.73 -9.57
C ARG A 114 7.04 -24.91 -9.56
N GLN A 115 8.33 -24.68 -9.29
CA GLN A 115 9.32 -25.77 -9.15
C GLN A 115 9.03 -26.66 -7.92
N GLN A 116 8.33 -26.14 -6.92
CA GLN A 116 7.87 -26.88 -5.73
C GLN A 116 6.48 -27.50 -5.91
N GLY A 117 5.91 -27.48 -7.12
CA GLY A 117 4.58 -27.99 -7.42
C GLY A 117 3.42 -27.05 -7.06
N ILE A 118 3.72 -25.83 -6.58
CA ILE A 118 2.71 -24.83 -6.23
C ILE A 118 2.45 -23.95 -7.45
N ILE A 119 1.26 -24.08 -8.02
CA ILE A 119 0.86 -23.30 -9.20
C ILE A 119 0.00 -22.13 -8.75
N ILE A 120 0.52 -20.93 -8.97
CA ILE A 120 -0.20 -19.66 -8.75
C ILE A 120 -0.24 -18.94 -10.09
N GLU A 121 -1.40 -18.41 -10.44
CA GLU A 121 -1.56 -17.54 -11.61
C GLU A 121 -0.67 -16.32 -11.53
N ARG A 122 -0.19 -15.85 -12.69
CA ARG A 122 0.65 -14.65 -12.74
C ARG A 122 -0.17 -13.43 -12.36
N PHE A 123 0.34 -12.64 -11.41
CA PHE A 123 -0.25 -11.39 -10.99
C PHE A 123 0.79 -10.26 -11.04
N THR A 124 0.31 -9.02 -11.01
CA THR A 124 1.16 -7.83 -10.92
C THR A 124 1.16 -7.27 -9.50
N HIS A 125 2.07 -6.35 -9.23
CA HIS A 125 2.10 -5.63 -7.93
C HIS A 125 0.78 -4.90 -7.60
N HIS A 126 -0.08 -4.61 -8.59
CA HIS A 126 -1.41 -4.02 -8.36
C HIS A 126 -2.30 -4.94 -7.53
N ALA A 127 -2.22 -6.26 -7.73
CA ALA A 127 -3.00 -7.23 -6.97
C ALA A 127 -2.81 -7.09 -5.44
N PHE A 128 -1.64 -6.68 -4.98
CA PHE A 128 -1.43 -6.42 -3.55
C PHE A 128 -2.26 -5.25 -3.03
N ARG A 129 -2.43 -4.21 -3.84
CA ARG A 129 -3.27 -3.06 -3.48
C ARG A 129 -4.75 -3.42 -3.54
N ASP A 130 -5.15 -4.19 -4.53
CA ASP A 130 -6.51 -4.67 -4.68
C ASP A 130 -6.87 -5.61 -3.51
N THR A 131 -5.96 -6.51 -3.13
CA THR A 131 -6.11 -7.36 -1.93
C THR A 131 -6.25 -6.53 -0.65
N PHE A 132 -5.42 -5.48 -0.46
CA PHE A 132 -5.55 -4.59 0.70
C PHE A 132 -6.95 -4.00 0.75
N ALA A 133 -7.43 -3.52 -0.35
CA ALA A 133 -8.67 -2.82 -0.41
C ALA A 133 -9.87 -3.77 -0.24
N THR A 134 -9.83 -4.99 -0.83
CA THR A 134 -10.85 -6.04 -0.62
C THR A 134 -10.91 -6.40 0.86
N ARG A 135 -9.77 -6.74 1.49
CA ARG A 135 -9.71 -7.07 2.91
C ARG A 135 -10.21 -5.95 3.81
N TYR A 136 -9.89 -4.69 3.46
CA TYR A 136 -10.36 -3.54 4.23
C TYR A 136 -11.90 -3.46 4.26
N ILE A 137 -12.57 -3.76 3.15
CA ILE A 137 -14.04 -3.77 3.06
C ILE A 137 -14.63 -5.03 3.73
N GLU A 138 -14.03 -6.20 3.52
CA GLU A 138 -14.45 -7.46 4.17
C GLU A 138 -14.43 -7.37 5.70
N GLU A 139 -13.49 -6.61 6.26
CA GLU A 139 -13.37 -6.33 7.70
C GLU A 139 -14.29 -5.17 8.16
N GLY A 140 -15.24 -4.74 7.32
CA GLY A 140 -16.20 -3.68 7.67
C GLY A 140 -15.63 -2.26 7.60
N GLY A 141 -14.51 -2.06 6.94
CA GLY A 141 -13.90 -0.73 6.78
C GLY A 141 -14.75 0.22 5.95
N ASN A 142 -14.78 1.49 6.35
CA ASN A 142 -15.55 2.52 5.68
C ASN A 142 -15.01 2.84 4.28
N MET A 143 -15.86 2.80 3.27
CA MET A 143 -15.50 3.00 1.86
C MET A 143 -14.95 4.41 1.57
N GLN A 144 -15.43 5.45 2.25
CA GLN A 144 -14.91 6.81 2.10
C GLN A 144 -13.48 6.92 2.67
N THR A 145 -13.22 6.26 3.79
CA THR A 145 -11.89 6.17 4.38
C THR A 145 -10.94 5.39 3.47
N LEU A 146 -11.40 4.26 2.91
CA LEU A 146 -10.63 3.48 1.93
C LEU A 146 -10.28 4.31 0.71
N LYS A 147 -11.25 5.04 0.13
CA LYS A 147 -11.01 5.97 -0.97
C LYS A 147 -9.87 6.94 -0.65
N ASN A 148 -9.88 7.52 0.56
CA ASN A 148 -8.86 8.47 0.99
C ASN A 148 -7.48 7.79 1.14
N ILE A 149 -7.42 6.60 1.76
CA ILE A 149 -6.19 5.80 1.89
C ILE A 149 -5.62 5.45 0.52
N LEU A 150 -6.46 5.03 -0.42
CA LEU A 150 -6.06 4.69 -1.77
C LEU A 150 -5.70 5.92 -2.61
N GLY A 151 -6.18 7.12 -2.27
CA GLY A 151 -6.02 8.33 -3.07
C GLY A 151 -6.77 8.26 -4.39
N HIS A 152 -8.01 7.73 -4.37
CA HIS A 152 -8.92 7.74 -5.50
C HIS A 152 -9.62 9.10 -5.61
N SER A 153 -9.81 9.58 -6.84
CA SER A 153 -10.46 10.85 -7.10
C SER A 153 -11.98 10.79 -6.88
N SER A 154 -12.59 9.63 -7.10
CA SER A 154 -14.03 9.43 -6.90
C SER A 154 -14.32 8.19 -6.06
N LEU A 155 -15.49 8.18 -5.40
CA LEU A 155 -15.98 7.02 -4.67
C LEU A 155 -16.34 5.88 -5.63
N ALA A 156 -16.81 6.19 -6.83
CA ALA A 156 -17.14 5.22 -7.87
C ALA A 156 -15.94 4.32 -8.20
N MET A 157 -14.74 4.89 -8.34
CA MET A 157 -13.51 4.09 -8.57
C MET A 157 -13.25 3.06 -7.45
N THR A 158 -13.67 3.36 -6.23
CA THR A 158 -13.54 2.44 -5.12
C THR A 158 -14.69 1.42 -5.13
N ALA A 159 -15.92 1.87 -5.39
CA ALA A 159 -17.10 1.01 -5.43
C ALA A 159 -17.05 -0.03 -6.55
N ASP A 160 -16.57 0.35 -7.73
CA ASP A 160 -16.46 -0.55 -8.90
C ASP A 160 -15.53 -1.75 -8.62
N LEU A 161 -14.48 -1.55 -7.81
CA LEU A 161 -13.57 -2.62 -7.41
C LEU A 161 -14.25 -3.66 -6.49
N TYR A 162 -15.37 -3.31 -5.82
CA TYR A 162 -16.00 -4.10 -4.75
C TYR A 162 -17.46 -4.42 -5.00
N SER A 163 -18.01 -4.11 -6.17
CA SER A 163 -19.40 -4.38 -6.53
C SER A 163 -19.79 -5.86 -6.34
N HIS A 164 -18.82 -6.77 -6.42
CA HIS A 164 -19.03 -8.21 -6.23
C HIS A 164 -18.95 -8.68 -4.76
N VAL A 165 -18.45 -7.84 -3.84
CA VAL A 165 -18.35 -8.16 -2.39
C VAL A 165 -19.50 -7.56 -1.58
N LEU A 166 -20.20 -6.56 -2.14
CA LEU A 166 -21.26 -5.80 -1.48
C LEU A 166 -22.61 -6.50 -1.21
N PRO A 167 -23.01 -7.63 -1.89
CA PRO A 167 -24.33 -8.20 -1.68
C PRO A 167 -24.62 -8.66 -0.24
N ASP A 168 -23.59 -9.21 0.45
CA ASP A 168 -23.75 -9.73 1.81
C ASP A 168 -23.64 -8.67 2.89
N THR A 169 -23.03 -7.53 2.60
CA THR A 169 -22.87 -6.41 3.55
C THR A 169 -24.19 -5.77 3.92
N LYS A 170 -25.16 -5.68 3.01
CA LYS A 170 -26.47 -5.08 3.31
C LYS A 170 -27.22 -5.78 4.43
N GLN A 171 -27.19 -7.11 4.46
CA GLN A 171 -27.83 -7.89 5.53
C GLN A 171 -27.10 -7.74 6.86
N GLN A 172 -25.77 -7.68 6.83
CA GLN A 172 -24.96 -7.47 8.03
C GLN A 172 -25.13 -6.05 8.59
N GLU A 173 -25.15 -5.04 7.72
CA GLU A 173 -25.39 -3.65 8.10
C GLU A 173 -26.80 -3.47 8.70
N MET A 174 -27.83 -4.12 8.13
CA MET A 174 -29.17 -4.09 8.70
C MET A 174 -29.26 -4.74 10.08
N LYS A 175 -28.53 -5.85 10.33
CA LYS A 175 -28.43 -6.45 11.65
C LYS A 175 -27.73 -5.55 12.67
N GLN A 176 -26.72 -4.80 12.26
CA GLN A 176 -26.05 -3.82 13.15
C GLN A 176 -26.99 -2.68 13.54
N ILE A 177 -27.83 -2.21 12.60
CA ILE A 177 -28.84 -1.18 12.84
C ILE A 177 -29.94 -1.71 13.76
N GLU A 178 -30.35 -2.97 13.63
CA GLU A 178 -31.35 -3.59 14.48
C GLU A 178 -30.98 -3.51 15.97
N ASN A 179 -29.69 -3.70 16.29
CA ASN A 179 -29.19 -3.55 17.66
C ASN A 179 -29.28 -2.10 18.21
N ALA A 180 -29.20 -1.10 17.33
CA ALA A 180 -29.29 0.30 17.70
C ALA A 180 -30.75 0.71 18.03
N PHE A 181 -31.76 -0.06 17.60
CA PHE A 181 -33.18 0.17 17.84
C PHE A 181 -33.78 -0.79 18.87
N THR A 182 -32.98 -1.67 19.48
CA THR A 182 -33.44 -2.54 20.58
C THR A 182 -33.84 -1.67 21.79
N GLY A 183 -35.12 -1.63 22.08
CA GLY A 183 -35.69 -0.80 23.15
C GLY A 183 -36.55 0.37 22.68
N VAL A 184 -36.66 0.61 21.38
CA VAL A 184 -37.66 1.53 20.83
C VAL A 184 -38.96 0.75 20.68
N ALA A 185 -39.96 1.06 21.53
CA ALA A 185 -41.29 0.50 21.42
C ALA A 185 -41.88 0.85 20.03
N VAL A 186 -42.19 -0.16 19.25
CA VAL A 186 -43.01 0.01 18.05
C VAL A 186 -44.43 0.26 18.53
N LEU A 187 -44.87 1.54 18.47
CA LEU A 187 -46.25 1.94 18.71
C LEU A 187 -47.11 1.49 17.54
#